data_dcf06f34709888ea88b5f5d529e7f9d0
#
_entry.id   dcf06f34709888ea88b5f5d529e7f9d0
#
_cell.length_a   1.000
_cell.length_b   1.000
_cell.length_c   1.000
_cell.angle_alpha   90.00
_cell.angle_beta   90.00
_cell.angle_gamma   90.00
#
_symmetry.space_group_name_H-M   'P 1'
#
loop_
_entity.id
_entity.type
_entity.pdbx_description
1 polymer ?
#
loop_
_entity_poly.entity_id
_entity_poly.type
_entity_poly.pdbx_seq_one_letter_code
_entity_poly.pdbx_strand_id
1 'polypeptide(L)'
;MTQFDMDAGIRHLRKYAQENDIPIDGIVVTYNDAAYARSCGRTGHHYKDGLAFKFEDDTYETVLRSIEWTPSRTGEIAPVAIFDTVEIDGCAVSRASLHNLSFIENLELAPGCRIKVSKRNQIIPHVEENLDRDCYAREKVVPARCPCCGQPTRIHTTKNTVNGEEKVTAALFCDNEHCETRKLRKFVHFASQKAMNIVGLSEAILEKFIGKGWLHSYMDIFFLDKHRSEIVQMEGFGVRSWQNLWDAIQHSRITTFEQYLTAMDIPMVGSTASKVICQRFRGNLAEFETAVCQSFDFTQLPDFGETLHRNIHQWFRSEENWSIWTELRRLVCIKTYQPPAASTDMGNPFVGKTLVVTGKVEPYTRDGINTKIESLGAHAGSSVSSKTDYLICGENAGSKLAKAQELGIKILSPDEFFRMAGESV
;
A
#
# COMPACT_ATOMS: atom_id res chain seq x y z
N MET A 1 -10.46 -27.23 -39.85
CA MET A 1 -10.08 -26.48 -38.64
C MET A 1 -8.68 -26.93 -38.23
N THR A 2 -7.70 -26.13 -38.45
CA THR A 2 -6.34 -26.41 -37.95
C THR A 2 -6.38 -26.24 -36.44
N GLN A 3 -6.11 -27.31 -35.70
CA GLN A 3 -5.95 -27.28 -34.27
C GLN A 3 -4.79 -26.31 -34.00
N PHE A 4 -5.10 -25.20 -33.35
CA PHE A 4 -4.06 -24.23 -32.93
C PHE A 4 -3.19 -24.92 -31.89
N ASP A 5 -1.93 -25.12 -32.19
CA ASP A 5 -0.95 -25.61 -31.21
C ASP A 5 -0.62 -24.44 -30.25
N MET A 6 -1.26 -24.45 -29.11
CA MET A 6 -1.10 -23.42 -28.09
C MET A 6 0.35 -23.32 -27.60
N ASP A 7 1.02 -24.46 -27.47
CA ASP A 7 2.43 -24.48 -27.02
C ASP A 7 3.36 -23.86 -28.10
N ALA A 8 3.07 -24.10 -29.38
CA ALA A 8 3.82 -23.45 -30.45
C ALA A 8 3.58 -21.93 -30.48
N GLY A 9 2.35 -21.49 -30.24
CA GLY A 9 2.01 -20.06 -30.15
C GLY A 9 2.70 -19.38 -28.98
N ILE A 10 2.70 -20.01 -27.79
CA ILE A 10 3.39 -19.49 -26.60
C ILE A 10 4.91 -19.38 -26.87
N ARG A 11 5.52 -20.42 -27.42
CA ARG A 11 6.95 -20.42 -27.77
C ARG A 11 7.27 -19.32 -28.80
N HIS A 12 6.43 -19.15 -29.81
CA HIS A 12 6.61 -18.12 -30.82
C HIS A 12 6.55 -16.70 -30.23
N LEU A 13 5.55 -16.40 -29.41
CA LEU A 13 5.40 -15.10 -28.77
C LEU A 13 6.53 -14.79 -27.79
N ARG A 14 6.96 -15.80 -27.01
CA ARG A 14 8.11 -15.65 -26.09
C ARG A 14 9.37 -15.31 -26.88
N LYS A 15 9.64 -16.04 -27.97
CA LYS A 15 10.80 -15.79 -28.83
C LYS A 15 10.72 -14.40 -29.48
N TYR A 16 9.56 -14.01 -30.00
CA TYR A 16 9.35 -12.68 -30.58
C TYR A 16 9.60 -11.57 -29.56
N ALA A 17 9.13 -11.74 -28.33
CA ALA A 17 9.35 -10.77 -27.25
C ALA A 17 10.86 -10.65 -26.92
N GLN A 18 11.58 -11.77 -26.83
CA GLN A 18 13.03 -11.78 -26.61
C GLN A 18 13.81 -11.11 -27.77
N GLU A 19 13.46 -11.40 -29.01
CA GLU A 19 14.13 -10.83 -30.19
C GLU A 19 13.89 -9.33 -30.35
N ASN A 20 12.81 -8.80 -29.78
CA ASN A 20 12.44 -7.38 -29.87
C ASN A 20 12.60 -6.62 -28.55
N ASP A 21 13.25 -7.22 -27.55
CA ASP A 21 13.48 -6.63 -26.22
C ASP A 21 12.18 -6.15 -25.55
N ILE A 22 11.10 -6.93 -25.69
CA ILE A 22 9.79 -6.63 -25.11
C ILE A 22 9.68 -7.41 -23.79
N PRO A 23 9.63 -6.71 -22.63
CA PRO A 23 9.45 -7.39 -21.34
C PRO A 23 8.03 -7.94 -21.22
N ILE A 24 7.90 -9.25 -21.05
CA ILE A 24 6.62 -9.94 -20.81
C ILE A 24 6.73 -10.87 -19.61
N ASP A 25 5.73 -10.85 -18.71
CA ASP A 25 5.61 -11.74 -17.54
C ASP A 25 4.68 -12.93 -17.80
N GLY A 26 4.01 -12.94 -18.93
CA GLY A 26 3.07 -13.98 -19.32
C GLY A 26 2.34 -13.67 -20.62
N ILE A 27 1.44 -14.57 -21.00
CA ILE A 27 0.61 -14.47 -22.20
C ILE A 27 -0.84 -14.74 -21.80
N VAL A 28 -1.77 -13.96 -22.35
CA VAL A 28 -3.21 -14.21 -22.19
C VAL A 28 -3.72 -14.89 -23.45
N VAL A 29 -4.30 -16.06 -23.27
CA VAL A 29 -4.95 -16.84 -24.33
C VAL A 29 -6.45 -16.67 -24.20
N THR A 30 -7.11 -16.11 -25.20
CA THR A 30 -8.57 -15.84 -25.18
C THR A 30 -9.25 -16.60 -26.32
N TYR A 31 -10.56 -16.82 -26.16
CA TYR A 31 -11.38 -17.36 -27.26
C TYR A 31 -11.46 -16.35 -28.40
N ASN A 32 -11.25 -16.85 -29.62
CA ASN A 32 -11.34 -16.01 -30.82
C ASN A 32 -12.79 -15.60 -31.18
N ASP A 33 -13.76 -16.38 -30.74
CA ASP A 33 -15.19 -16.05 -30.87
C ASP A 33 -15.64 -15.21 -29.67
N ALA A 34 -15.85 -13.93 -29.89
CA ALA A 34 -16.27 -12.99 -28.85
C ALA A 34 -17.68 -13.29 -28.29
N ALA A 35 -18.57 -13.89 -29.07
CA ALA A 35 -19.89 -14.26 -28.59
C ALA A 35 -19.81 -15.46 -27.65
N TYR A 36 -19.02 -16.46 -28.02
CA TYR A 36 -18.72 -17.60 -27.14
C TYR A 36 -18.01 -17.18 -25.86
N ALA A 37 -16.97 -16.35 -25.98
CA ALA A 37 -16.23 -15.80 -24.84
C ALA A 37 -17.15 -15.13 -23.81
N ARG A 38 -18.10 -14.31 -24.28
CA ARG A 38 -19.11 -13.68 -23.42
C ARG A 38 -20.08 -14.69 -22.79
N SER A 39 -20.43 -15.78 -23.50
CA SER A 39 -21.30 -16.81 -22.99
C SER A 39 -20.70 -17.64 -21.86
N CYS A 40 -19.35 -17.68 -21.74
CA CYS A 40 -18.64 -18.36 -20.67
C CYS A 40 -18.84 -17.71 -19.29
N GLY A 41 -19.51 -16.56 -19.25
CA GLY A 41 -19.84 -15.86 -18.04
C GLY A 41 -18.72 -14.97 -17.51
N ARG A 42 -18.90 -14.50 -16.26
CA ARG A 42 -18.06 -13.46 -15.67
C ARG A 42 -17.81 -13.73 -14.19
N THR A 43 -16.60 -13.42 -13.70
CA THR A 43 -16.32 -13.26 -12.28
C THR A 43 -16.69 -11.83 -11.84
N GLY A 44 -16.52 -11.46 -10.59
CA GLY A 44 -16.71 -10.08 -10.13
C GLY A 44 -15.85 -9.05 -10.88
N HIS A 45 -14.70 -9.48 -11.45
CA HIS A 45 -13.71 -8.60 -12.05
C HIS A 45 -13.31 -8.93 -13.48
N HIS A 46 -13.50 -10.18 -13.97
CA HIS A 46 -13.02 -10.64 -15.28
C HIS A 46 -14.06 -11.49 -15.98
N TYR A 47 -14.06 -11.48 -17.33
CA TYR A 47 -14.75 -12.48 -18.11
C TYR A 47 -14.02 -13.84 -17.98
N LYS A 48 -14.76 -14.94 -18.11
CA LYS A 48 -14.20 -16.30 -18.19
C LYS A 48 -13.87 -16.65 -19.65
N ASP A 49 -13.32 -15.70 -20.35
CA ASP A 49 -13.09 -15.72 -21.81
C ASP A 49 -11.72 -16.25 -22.21
N GLY A 50 -10.86 -16.53 -21.24
CA GLY A 50 -9.52 -17.02 -21.50
C GLY A 50 -8.76 -17.43 -20.27
N LEU A 51 -7.52 -17.78 -20.48
CA LEU A 51 -6.55 -18.18 -19.45
C LEU A 51 -5.30 -17.33 -19.55
N ALA A 52 -4.81 -16.86 -18.41
CA ALA A 52 -3.50 -16.26 -18.32
C ALA A 52 -2.45 -17.37 -18.13
N PHE A 53 -1.53 -17.48 -19.07
CA PHE A 53 -0.34 -18.32 -18.95
C PHE A 53 0.79 -17.45 -18.44
N LYS A 54 1.25 -17.70 -17.22
CA LYS A 54 2.41 -17.04 -16.65
C LYS A 54 3.65 -17.89 -16.88
N PHE A 55 4.73 -17.26 -17.27
CA PHE A 55 6.02 -17.92 -17.31
C PHE A 55 6.46 -18.22 -15.87
N GLU A 56 7.21 -19.31 -15.72
CA GLU A 56 7.94 -19.54 -14.48
C GLU A 56 9.05 -18.48 -14.39
N ASP A 57 9.13 -17.84 -13.22
CA ASP A 57 10.22 -16.91 -12.94
C ASP A 57 11.53 -17.69 -12.87
N ASP A 58 12.60 -17.17 -13.42
CA ASP A 58 13.92 -17.75 -13.29
C ASP A 58 14.34 -17.76 -11.81
N THR A 59 14.84 -18.89 -11.35
CA THR A 59 15.27 -19.07 -9.97
C THR A 59 16.79 -19.18 -9.86
N TYR A 60 17.34 -18.59 -8.82
CA TYR A 60 18.78 -18.52 -8.56
C TYR A 60 19.07 -19.12 -7.19
N GLU A 61 20.10 -19.96 -7.14
CA GLU A 61 20.54 -20.55 -5.89
C GLU A 61 21.45 -19.58 -5.12
N THR A 62 21.23 -19.50 -3.80
CA THR A 62 22.04 -18.68 -2.90
C THR A 62 22.02 -19.29 -1.48
N VAL A 63 22.78 -18.70 -0.56
CA VAL A 63 22.83 -19.15 0.84
C VAL A 63 22.17 -18.13 1.74
N LEU A 64 21.18 -18.55 2.53
CA LEU A 64 20.55 -17.74 3.57
C LEU A 64 21.56 -17.47 4.70
N ARG A 65 21.98 -16.22 4.89
CA ARG A 65 22.98 -15.84 5.89
C ARG A 65 22.36 -15.56 7.24
N SER A 66 21.25 -14.82 7.24
CA SER A 66 20.52 -14.49 8.47
C SER A 66 19.07 -14.15 8.16
N ILE A 67 18.25 -14.11 9.20
CA ILE A 67 16.90 -13.57 9.14
C ILE A 67 16.88 -12.34 10.05
N GLU A 68 16.61 -11.18 9.48
CA GLU A 68 16.38 -9.94 10.23
C GLU A 68 14.94 -9.87 10.68
N TRP A 69 14.73 -9.51 11.93
CA TRP A 69 13.42 -9.40 12.54
C TRP A 69 13.20 -7.98 13.05
N THR A 70 12.26 -7.26 12.44
CA THR A 70 12.02 -5.85 12.77
C THR A 70 10.56 -5.62 13.15
N PRO A 71 10.29 -5.07 14.34
CA PRO A 71 8.93 -4.70 14.74
C PRO A 71 8.35 -3.59 13.84
N SER A 72 7.14 -3.81 13.37
CA SER A 72 6.32 -2.78 12.72
C SER A 72 5.67 -1.85 13.76
N ARG A 73 4.98 -0.82 13.32
CA ARG A 73 4.22 0.08 14.20
C ARG A 73 3.11 -0.63 14.99
N THR A 74 2.52 -1.68 14.42
CA THR A 74 1.48 -2.49 15.06
C THR A 74 2.03 -3.51 16.05
N GLY A 75 3.35 -3.69 16.08
CA GLY A 75 4.03 -4.70 16.91
C GLY A 75 4.32 -6.00 16.17
N GLU A 76 3.76 -6.25 15.00
CA GLU A 76 4.13 -7.40 14.19
C GLU A 76 5.61 -7.33 13.81
N ILE A 77 6.33 -8.42 14.07
CA ILE A 77 7.77 -8.52 13.77
C ILE A 77 7.91 -9.16 12.39
N ALA A 78 8.24 -8.32 11.41
CA ALA A 78 8.41 -8.75 10.03
C ALA A 78 9.76 -9.40 9.80
N PRO A 79 9.81 -10.65 9.29
CA PRO A 79 11.06 -11.31 8.95
C PRO A 79 11.52 -10.95 7.54
N VAL A 80 12.84 -10.72 7.39
CA VAL A 80 13.50 -10.47 6.11
C VAL A 80 14.69 -11.40 5.97
N ALA A 81 14.73 -12.19 4.90
CA ALA A 81 15.88 -13.00 4.55
C ALA A 81 17.05 -12.11 4.09
N ILE A 82 18.24 -12.39 4.61
CA ILE A 82 19.50 -11.85 4.13
C ILE A 82 20.30 -13.01 3.57
N PHE A 83 20.68 -12.93 2.31
CA PHE A 83 21.39 -14.00 1.61
C PHE A 83 22.54 -13.45 0.76
N ASP A 84 23.42 -14.35 0.29
CA ASP A 84 24.50 -13.96 -0.60
C ASP A 84 23.93 -13.30 -1.85
N THR A 85 24.54 -12.19 -2.26
CA THR A 85 24.05 -11.41 -3.39
C THR A 85 24.01 -12.25 -4.67
N VAL A 86 22.87 -12.26 -5.32
CA VAL A 86 22.68 -12.82 -6.66
C VAL A 86 22.28 -11.73 -7.64
N GLU A 87 22.72 -11.85 -8.87
CA GLU A 87 22.30 -10.94 -9.94
C GLU A 87 21.08 -11.51 -10.64
N ILE A 88 19.98 -10.76 -10.60
CA ILE A 88 18.70 -11.11 -11.23
C ILE A 88 18.26 -9.95 -12.09
N ASP A 89 18.14 -10.17 -13.39
CA ASP A 89 17.75 -9.15 -14.38
C ASP A 89 18.59 -7.85 -14.26
N GLY A 90 19.91 -7.99 -14.14
CA GLY A 90 20.84 -6.86 -14.02
C GLY A 90 20.76 -6.11 -12.68
N CYS A 91 20.08 -6.67 -11.68
CA CYS A 91 20.00 -6.09 -10.34
C CYS A 91 20.65 -7.02 -9.30
N ALA A 92 21.49 -6.45 -8.44
CA ALA A 92 22.05 -7.14 -7.30
C ALA A 92 21.00 -7.30 -6.19
N VAL A 93 20.60 -8.53 -5.88
CA VAL A 93 19.57 -8.85 -4.90
C VAL A 93 20.19 -9.65 -3.75
N SER A 94 20.00 -9.20 -2.51
CA SER A 94 20.51 -9.85 -1.31
C SER A 94 19.49 -9.93 -0.16
N ARG A 95 18.27 -9.46 -0.40
CA ARG A 95 17.21 -9.38 0.61
C ARG A 95 15.86 -9.75 0.02
N ALA A 96 15.05 -10.51 0.77
CA ALA A 96 13.67 -10.81 0.41
C ALA A 96 12.76 -10.84 1.65
N SER A 97 11.53 -10.37 1.53
CA SER A 97 10.55 -10.51 2.59
C SER A 97 10.20 -11.98 2.81
N LEU A 98 10.15 -12.41 4.06
CA LEU A 98 9.64 -13.73 4.45
C LEU A 98 8.19 -13.66 4.97
N HIS A 99 7.52 -12.54 4.73
CA HIS A 99 6.11 -12.28 5.02
C HIS A 99 5.75 -12.44 6.50
N ASN A 100 5.76 -13.66 7.02
CA ASN A 100 5.34 -13.99 8.39
C ASN A 100 6.00 -15.30 8.88
N LEU A 101 5.73 -15.66 10.12
CA LEU A 101 6.31 -16.87 10.73
C LEU A 101 5.89 -18.15 9.99
N SER A 102 4.63 -18.27 9.58
CA SER A 102 4.17 -19.46 8.83
C SER A 102 4.95 -19.69 7.54
N PHE A 103 5.39 -18.63 6.86
CA PHE A 103 6.17 -18.75 5.64
C PHE A 103 7.55 -19.39 5.92
N ILE A 104 8.20 -18.97 7.02
CA ILE A 104 9.48 -19.54 7.47
C ILE A 104 9.32 -21.01 7.85
N GLU A 105 8.25 -21.33 8.61
CA GLU A 105 7.96 -22.68 9.08
C GLU A 105 7.64 -23.64 7.91
N ASN A 106 6.85 -23.17 6.93
CA ASN A 106 6.49 -23.98 5.76
C ASN A 106 7.68 -24.31 4.87
N LEU A 107 8.64 -23.39 4.75
CA LEU A 107 9.86 -23.60 3.99
C LEU A 107 11.00 -24.15 4.87
N GLU A 108 10.79 -24.28 6.18
CA GLU A 108 11.82 -24.76 7.13
C GLU A 108 13.14 -23.97 7.01
N LEU A 109 13.04 -22.64 6.89
CA LEU A 109 14.19 -21.77 6.65
C LEU A 109 15.06 -21.61 7.88
N ALA A 110 16.36 -21.82 7.73
CA ALA A 110 17.36 -21.60 8.75
C ALA A 110 18.62 -20.93 8.18
N PRO A 111 19.32 -20.07 8.93
CA PRO A 111 20.62 -19.55 8.50
C PRO A 111 21.58 -20.67 8.13
N GLY A 112 22.24 -20.52 6.98
CA GLY A 112 23.18 -21.49 6.41
C GLY A 112 22.58 -22.43 5.36
N CYS A 113 21.23 -22.50 5.23
CA CYS A 113 20.60 -23.32 4.18
C CYS A 113 20.76 -22.68 2.79
N ARG A 114 20.83 -23.53 1.77
CA ARG A 114 20.75 -23.12 0.37
C ARG A 114 19.28 -22.88 0.03
N ILE A 115 19.01 -21.78 -0.63
CA ILE A 115 17.66 -21.36 -1.03
C ILE A 115 17.63 -21.01 -2.52
N LYS A 116 16.48 -21.18 -3.14
CA LYS A 116 16.18 -20.59 -4.44
C LYS A 116 15.43 -19.29 -4.26
N VAL A 117 15.87 -18.26 -4.98
CA VAL A 117 15.26 -16.94 -4.99
C VAL A 117 14.87 -16.54 -6.41
N SER A 118 13.80 -15.75 -6.54
CA SER A 118 13.32 -15.22 -7.80
C SER A 118 12.96 -13.73 -7.65
N LYS A 119 12.61 -13.07 -8.74
CA LYS A 119 11.94 -11.78 -8.74
C LYS A 119 10.52 -11.94 -9.27
N ARG A 120 9.54 -12.06 -8.39
CA ARG A 120 8.13 -12.14 -8.79
C ARG A 120 7.69 -10.86 -9.49
N ASN A 121 7.02 -11.03 -10.61
CA ASN A 121 6.60 -9.94 -11.50
C ASN A 121 7.80 -9.04 -11.89
N GLN A 122 9.02 -9.60 -12.01
CA GLN A 122 10.27 -8.90 -12.37
C GLN A 122 10.69 -7.77 -11.41
N ILE A 123 10.04 -7.64 -10.25
CA ILE A 123 10.25 -6.52 -9.32
C ILE A 123 10.58 -7.01 -7.91
N ILE A 124 9.81 -7.94 -7.36
CA ILE A 124 9.82 -8.25 -5.92
C ILE A 124 10.64 -9.51 -5.64
N PRO A 125 11.77 -9.41 -4.92
CA PRO A 125 12.52 -10.56 -4.49
C PRO A 125 11.69 -11.51 -3.61
N HIS A 126 11.75 -12.80 -3.91
CA HIS A 126 11.00 -13.82 -3.20
C HIS A 126 11.87 -15.07 -2.97
N VAL A 127 11.69 -15.73 -1.82
CA VAL A 127 12.29 -17.03 -1.54
C VAL A 127 11.30 -18.11 -1.99
N GLU A 128 11.68 -18.91 -2.97
CA GLU A 128 10.81 -19.92 -3.56
C GLU A 128 10.91 -21.27 -2.88
N GLU A 129 12.13 -21.69 -2.53
CA GLU A 129 12.41 -23.02 -2.03
C GLU A 129 13.59 -23.03 -1.07
N ASN A 130 13.57 -23.93 -0.10
CA ASN A 130 14.71 -24.32 0.72
C ASN A 130 15.24 -25.69 0.24
N LEU A 131 16.51 -25.74 -0.14
CA LEU A 131 17.16 -26.95 -0.64
C LEU A 131 17.72 -27.84 0.47
N ASP A 132 17.88 -27.32 1.69
CA ASP A 132 18.52 -27.99 2.84
C ASP A 132 17.58 -27.95 4.06
N ARG A 133 16.41 -28.62 3.98
CA ARG A 133 15.34 -28.56 4.99
C ARG A 133 15.71 -29.16 6.36
N ASP A 134 16.72 -30.05 6.42
CA ASP A 134 17.09 -30.79 7.62
C ASP A 134 17.71 -29.93 8.75
N CYS A 135 17.96 -28.63 8.46
CA CYS A 135 18.64 -27.72 9.39
C CYS A 135 17.69 -26.87 10.24
N TYR A 136 16.39 -26.95 10.00
CA TYR A 136 15.41 -26.10 10.69
C TYR A 136 15.21 -26.53 12.14
N ALA A 137 15.41 -25.58 13.05
CA ALA A 137 15.04 -25.70 14.45
C ALA A 137 14.40 -24.37 14.87
N ARG A 138 13.09 -24.39 15.13
CA ARG A 138 12.28 -23.19 15.42
C ARG A 138 12.91 -22.33 16.53
N GLU A 139 13.40 -22.96 17.61
CA GLU A 139 13.95 -22.28 18.77
C GLU A 139 15.26 -21.52 18.44
N LYS A 140 15.92 -21.90 17.36
CA LYS A 140 17.15 -21.24 16.89
C LYS A 140 16.88 -20.13 15.89
N VAL A 141 15.74 -20.19 15.21
CA VAL A 141 15.38 -19.27 14.12
C VAL A 141 14.46 -18.16 14.59
N VAL A 142 13.46 -18.49 15.42
CA VAL A 142 12.44 -17.55 15.87
C VAL A 142 12.86 -16.89 17.18
N PRO A 143 13.00 -15.57 17.23
CA PRO A 143 13.45 -14.90 18.44
C PRO A 143 12.37 -14.95 19.54
N ALA A 144 12.74 -15.54 20.70
CA ALA A 144 11.88 -15.57 21.87
C ALA A 144 11.71 -14.18 22.54
N ARG A 145 12.58 -13.24 22.17
CA ARG A 145 12.56 -11.86 22.65
C ARG A 145 12.62 -10.90 21.47
N CYS A 146 11.95 -9.78 21.61
CA CYS A 146 12.01 -8.71 20.61
C CYS A 146 13.46 -8.25 20.39
N PRO A 147 14.00 -8.25 19.18
CA PRO A 147 15.38 -7.84 18.91
C PRO A 147 15.68 -6.39 19.29
N CYS A 148 14.66 -5.56 19.38
CA CYS A 148 14.82 -4.13 19.64
C CYS A 148 14.69 -3.77 21.11
N CYS A 149 13.68 -4.30 21.83
CA CYS A 149 13.43 -3.91 23.21
C CYS A 149 13.68 -5.05 24.23
N GLY A 150 14.05 -6.25 23.81
CA GLY A 150 14.35 -7.39 24.68
C GLY A 150 13.14 -8.00 25.41
N GLN A 151 11.93 -7.46 25.27
CA GLN A 151 10.73 -8.03 25.87
C GLN A 151 10.32 -9.34 25.18
N PRO A 152 9.63 -10.26 25.89
CA PRO A 152 9.16 -11.50 25.29
C PRO A 152 8.30 -11.25 24.05
N THR A 153 8.49 -12.08 23.02
CA THR A 153 7.64 -12.08 21.85
C THR A 153 6.44 -13.01 22.02
N ARG A 154 5.37 -12.75 21.29
CA ARG A 154 4.19 -13.61 21.22
C ARG A 154 3.84 -14.00 19.80
N ILE A 155 3.29 -15.19 19.63
CA ILE A 155 2.80 -15.65 18.35
C ILE A 155 1.29 -15.46 18.32
N HIS A 156 0.82 -14.70 17.33
CA HIS A 156 -0.58 -14.53 17.02
C HIS A 156 -0.93 -15.38 15.80
N THR A 157 -2.02 -16.11 15.87
CA THR A 157 -2.54 -16.92 14.76
C THR A 157 -3.84 -16.33 14.27
N THR A 158 -3.93 -16.18 12.94
CA THR A 158 -5.14 -15.74 12.26
C THR A 158 -5.65 -16.88 11.37
N LYS A 159 -6.95 -17.16 11.46
CA LYS A 159 -7.63 -18.13 10.61
C LYS A 159 -8.40 -17.40 9.53
N ASN A 160 -8.11 -17.71 8.30
CA ASN A 160 -8.81 -17.16 7.14
C ASN A 160 -9.33 -18.33 6.30
N THR A 161 -10.54 -18.21 5.77
CA THR A 161 -11.06 -19.18 4.80
C THR A 161 -10.77 -18.68 3.39
N VAL A 162 -9.95 -19.42 2.66
CA VAL A 162 -9.62 -19.13 1.26
C VAL A 162 -10.07 -20.32 0.41
N ASN A 163 -10.95 -20.08 -0.56
CA ASN A 163 -11.51 -21.12 -1.44
C ASN A 163 -12.17 -22.31 -0.70
N GLY A 164 -12.74 -22.05 0.51
CA GLY A 164 -13.38 -23.09 1.33
C GLY A 164 -12.41 -23.86 2.24
N GLU A 165 -11.12 -23.61 2.18
CA GLU A 165 -10.11 -24.20 3.06
C GLU A 165 -9.73 -23.24 4.19
N GLU A 166 -9.61 -23.72 5.41
CA GLU A 166 -9.15 -22.96 6.56
C GLU A 166 -7.62 -22.80 6.50
N LYS A 167 -7.14 -21.60 6.25
CA LYS A 167 -5.71 -21.27 6.26
C LYS A 167 -5.34 -20.57 7.57
N VAL A 168 -4.47 -21.20 8.34
CA VAL A 168 -3.91 -20.62 9.58
C VAL A 168 -2.61 -19.91 9.24
N THR A 169 -2.50 -18.65 9.62
CA THR A 169 -1.27 -17.85 9.47
C THR A 169 -0.79 -17.43 10.84
N ALA A 170 0.47 -17.74 11.15
CA ALA A 170 1.14 -17.32 12.38
C ALA A 170 2.07 -16.14 12.09
N ALA A 171 2.03 -15.14 12.96
CA ALA A 171 2.94 -14.00 12.94
C ALA A 171 3.51 -13.75 14.34
N LEU A 172 4.73 -13.24 14.39
CA LEU A 172 5.43 -12.94 15.64
C LEU A 172 5.15 -11.49 16.02
N PHE A 173 4.91 -11.23 17.32
CA PHE A 173 4.57 -9.90 17.82
C PHE A 173 5.43 -9.49 19.00
N CYS A 174 5.74 -8.20 19.05
CA CYS A 174 6.19 -7.48 20.22
C CYS A 174 5.02 -6.70 20.80
N ASP A 175 4.48 -7.14 21.95
CA ASP A 175 3.34 -6.46 22.59
C ASP A 175 3.76 -5.22 23.41
N ASN A 176 5.06 -4.96 23.53
CA ASN A 176 5.55 -3.80 24.25
C ASN A 176 5.22 -2.49 23.51
N GLU A 177 4.29 -1.71 24.02
CA GLU A 177 3.90 -0.42 23.45
C GLU A 177 5.02 0.63 23.54
N HIS A 178 5.95 0.46 24.49
CA HIS A 178 7.12 1.33 24.67
C HIS A 178 8.35 0.86 23.89
N CYS A 179 8.21 -0.08 22.96
CA CYS A 179 9.30 -0.47 22.08
C CYS A 179 9.73 0.71 21.21
N GLU A 180 11.00 1.13 21.30
CA GLU A 180 11.52 2.31 20.58
C GLU A 180 11.31 2.22 19.07
N THR A 181 11.51 1.02 18.49
CA THR A 181 11.27 0.82 17.06
C THR A 181 9.79 0.97 16.70
N ARG A 182 8.87 0.45 17.52
CA ARG A 182 7.43 0.67 17.31
C ARG A 182 7.08 2.16 17.39
N LYS A 183 7.63 2.86 18.40
CA LYS A 183 7.47 4.30 18.55
C LYS A 183 7.97 5.04 17.30
N LEU A 184 9.19 4.76 16.85
CA LEU A 184 9.74 5.35 15.62
C LEU A 184 8.83 5.09 14.41
N ARG A 185 8.38 3.85 14.20
CA ARG A 185 7.48 3.49 13.08
C ARG A 185 6.12 4.20 13.16
N LYS A 186 5.58 4.43 14.35
CA LYS A 186 4.36 5.25 14.55
C LYS A 186 4.60 6.70 14.12
N PHE A 187 5.73 7.30 14.48
CA PHE A 187 6.10 8.66 14.05
C PHE A 187 6.32 8.75 12.53
N VAL A 188 6.97 7.76 11.92
CA VAL A 188 7.16 7.68 10.47
C VAL A 188 5.80 7.62 9.76
N HIS A 189 4.88 6.81 10.28
CA HIS A 189 3.52 6.73 9.75
C HIS A 189 2.79 8.07 9.88
N PHE A 190 2.84 8.70 11.06
CA PHE A 190 2.24 10.00 11.33
C PHE A 190 2.73 11.09 10.36
N ALA A 191 4.05 11.13 10.10
CA ALA A 191 4.66 12.11 9.20
C ALA A 191 4.43 11.80 7.71
N SER A 192 3.99 10.58 7.36
CA SER A 192 3.87 10.12 5.98
C SER A 192 2.90 10.96 5.14
N GLN A 193 3.04 10.90 3.81
CA GLN A 193 2.23 11.65 2.85
C GLN A 193 0.72 11.36 2.99
N LYS A 194 0.35 10.11 3.30
CA LYS A 194 -1.06 9.71 3.47
C LYS A 194 -1.66 10.11 4.83
N ALA A 195 -0.81 10.51 5.78
CA ALA A 195 -1.19 11.01 7.10
C ALA A 195 -0.99 12.52 7.18
N MET A 196 -0.15 13.03 8.09
CA MET A 196 0.03 14.48 8.26
C MET A 196 0.88 15.15 7.17
N ASN A 197 1.49 14.38 6.26
CA ASN A 197 2.29 14.86 5.12
C ASN A 197 3.37 15.89 5.50
N ILE A 198 4.21 15.53 6.47
CA ILE A 198 5.31 16.39 6.94
C ILE A 198 6.56 16.10 6.10
N VAL A 199 6.69 16.81 4.99
CA VAL A 199 7.82 16.64 4.06
C VAL A 199 9.13 16.98 4.75
N GLY A 200 10.15 16.13 4.57
CA GLY A 200 11.47 16.34 5.17
C GLY A 200 11.64 15.72 6.56
N LEU A 201 10.58 15.24 7.22
CA LEU A 201 10.67 14.52 8.49
C LEU A 201 10.87 13.01 8.23
N SER A 202 12.07 12.64 7.75
CA SER A 202 12.42 11.26 7.41
C SER A 202 12.61 10.38 8.67
N GLU A 203 12.63 9.06 8.48
CA GLU A 203 12.88 8.09 9.56
C GLU A 203 14.19 8.37 10.29
N ALA A 204 15.29 8.64 9.57
CA ALA A 204 16.57 8.95 10.18
C ALA A 204 16.57 10.25 11.01
N ILE A 205 15.76 11.24 10.63
CA ILE A 205 15.60 12.48 11.39
C ILE A 205 14.75 12.22 12.64
N LEU A 206 13.67 11.49 12.50
CA LEU A 206 12.79 11.08 13.62
C LEU A 206 13.59 10.29 14.67
N GLU A 207 14.41 9.33 14.23
CA GLU A 207 15.26 8.55 15.12
C GLU A 207 16.22 9.45 15.92
N LYS A 208 16.88 10.41 15.25
CA LYS A 208 17.75 11.38 15.92
C LYS A 208 16.99 12.22 16.96
N PHE A 209 15.78 12.70 16.62
CA PHE A 209 14.98 13.54 17.51
C PHE A 209 14.40 12.75 18.70
N ILE A 210 13.98 11.51 18.48
CA ILE A 210 13.55 10.60 19.54
C ILE A 210 14.74 10.29 20.47
N GLY A 211 15.91 9.96 19.90
CA GLY A 211 17.13 9.68 20.69
C GLY A 211 17.63 10.86 21.52
N LYS A 212 17.33 12.10 21.10
CA LYS A 212 17.61 13.32 21.89
C LYS A 212 16.53 13.63 22.94
N GLY A 213 15.45 12.85 22.99
CA GLY A 213 14.34 13.07 23.90
C GLY A 213 13.46 14.28 23.55
N TRP A 214 13.46 14.71 22.29
CA TRP A 214 12.63 15.84 21.84
C TRP A 214 11.23 15.42 21.39
N LEU A 215 11.05 14.13 21.08
CA LEU A 215 9.78 13.57 20.63
C LEU A 215 9.32 12.44 21.56
N HIS A 216 8.33 12.73 22.40
CA HIS A 216 7.63 11.76 23.24
C HIS A 216 6.24 11.43 22.70
N SER A 217 5.57 12.44 22.13
CA SER A 217 4.22 12.38 21.55
C SER A 217 4.18 13.05 20.18
N TYR A 218 3.13 12.84 19.41
CA TYR A 218 2.95 13.50 18.11
C TYR A 218 2.87 15.01 18.22
N MET A 219 2.36 15.52 19.35
CA MET A 219 2.23 16.94 19.59
C MET A 219 3.60 17.65 19.63
N ASP A 220 4.64 16.97 20.11
CA ASP A 220 5.98 17.54 20.23
C ASP A 220 6.57 17.97 18.88
N ILE A 221 6.14 17.32 17.78
CA ILE A 221 6.56 17.72 16.42
C ILE A 221 6.22 19.21 16.17
N PHE A 222 5.08 19.66 16.66
CA PHE A 222 4.60 21.02 16.44
C PHE A 222 5.29 22.09 17.33
N PHE A 223 6.19 21.65 18.21
CA PHE A 223 6.96 22.49 19.12
C PHE A 223 8.47 22.30 18.96
N LEU A 224 8.92 21.72 17.84
CA LEU A 224 10.34 21.50 17.54
C LEU A 224 11.16 22.81 17.39
N ASP A 225 10.49 23.95 17.24
CA ASP A 225 11.12 25.28 17.23
C ASP A 225 11.91 25.58 18.53
N LYS A 226 11.53 24.98 19.65
CA LYS A 226 12.26 25.05 20.93
C LYS A 226 13.69 24.49 20.82
N HIS A 227 13.92 23.59 19.87
CA HIS A 227 15.21 22.93 19.64
C HIS A 227 15.92 23.44 18.36
N ARG A 228 15.44 24.56 17.77
CA ARG A 228 15.96 25.11 16.52
C ARG A 228 17.49 25.28 16.54
N SER A 229 18.04 25.85 17.61
CA SER A 229 19.47 26.13 17.73
C SER A 229 20.33 24.87 17.69
N GLU A 230 19.83 23.77 18.28
CA GLU A 230 20.50 22.48 18.28
C GLU A 230 20.34 21.78 16.94
N ILE A 231 19.11 21.78 16.36
CA ILE A 231 18.81 21.14 15.07
C ILE A 231 19.66 21.72 13.94
N VAL A 232 19.81 23.05 13.88
CA VAL A 232 20.61 23.71 12.83
C VAL A 232 22.09 23.31 12.89
N GLN A 233 22.60 22.91 14.05
CA GLN A 233 23.98 22.46 14.26
C GLN A 233 24.18 20.97 14.04
N MET A 234 23.11 20.20 13.85
CA MET A 234 23.23 18.76 13.61
C MET A 234 23.82 18.47 12.23
N GLU A 235 24.59 17.39 12.14
CA GLU A 235 25.09 16.89 10.86
C GLU A 235 23.94 16.60 9.87
N GLY A 236 24.06 17.13 8.67
CA GLY A 236 23.03 17.07 7.63
C GLY A 236 21.94 18.14 7.74
N PHE A 237 21.98 19.00 8.76
CA PHE A 237 21.12 20.15 8.92
C PHE A 237 21.88 21.48 8.72
N GLY A 238 21.13 22.51 8.41
CA GLY A 238 21.55 23.89 8.35
C GLY A 238 20.32 24.79 8.44
N VAL A 239 20.49 26.07 8.39
CA VAL A 239 19.39 27.05 8.51
C VAL A 239 18.31 26.81 7.47
N ARG A 240 18.68 26.50 6.22
CA ARG A 240 17.73 26.28 5.11
C ARG A 240 16.95 24.98 5.27
N SER A 241 17.61 23.88 5.62
CA SER A 241 16.93 22.59 5.82
C SER A 241 15.99 22.61 7.03
N TRP A 242 16.39 23.31 8.10
CA TRP A 242 15.50 23.59 9.21
C TRP A 242 14.26 24.37 8.76
N GLN A 243 14.45 25.48 8.01
CA GLN A 243 13.33 26.30 7.58
C GLN A 243 12.35 25.50 6.73
N ASN A 244 12.84 24.70 5.79
CA ASN A 244 12.00 23.83 4.96
C ASN A 244 11.20 22.81 5.81
N LEU A 245 11.85 22.18 6.79
CA LEU A 245 11.18 21.26 7.70
C LEU A 245 10.13 21.97 8.56
N TRP A 246 10.48 23.14 9.11
CA TRP A 246 9.56 23.92 9.94
C TRP A 246 8.34 24.39 9.14
N ASP A 247 8.54 24.86 7.92
CA ASP A 247 7.45 25.24 7.03
C ASP A 247 6.54 24.03 6.70
N ALA A 248 7.12 22.86 6.47
CA ALA A 248 6.34 21.64 6.27
C ALA A 248 5.53 21.25 7.51
N ILE A 249 6.08 21.38 8.72
CA ILE A 249 5.36 21.18 9.98
C ILE A 249 4.22 22.19 10.12
N GLN A 250 4.45 23.48 9.83
CA GLN A 250 3.39 24.48 9.92
C GLN A 250 2.28 24.24 8.86
N HIS A 251 2.64 23.84 7.64
CA HIS A 251 1.67 23.46 6.62
C HIS A 251 0.82 22.25 7.01
N SER A 252 1.40 21.26 7.70
CA SER A 252 0.68 20.07 8.16
C SER A 252 -0.39 20.37 9.22
N ARG A 253 -0.36 21.55 9.85
CA ARG A 253 -1.45 22.00 10.74
C ARG A 253 -2.76 22.18 10.00
N ILE A 254 -2.74 22.30 8.68
CA ILE A 254 -3.94 22.39 7.85
C ILE A 254 -4.08 21.05 7.12
N THR A 255 -4.94 20.19 7.63
CA THR A 255 -5.10 18.80 7.16
C THR A 255 -6.56 18.49 6.80
N THR A 256 -6.82 17.32 6.23
CA THR A 256 -8.19 16.81 5.99
C THR A 256 -8.58 15.83 7.09
N PHE A 257 -9.89 15.59 7.26
CA PHE A 257 -10.35 14.57 8.21
C PHE A 257 -9.81 13.17 7.86
N GLU A 258 -9.74 12.83 6.57
CA GLU A 258 -9.17 11.56 6.09
C GLU A 258 -7.71 11.40 6.52
N GLN A 259 -6.87 12.42 6.29
CA GLN A 259 -5.46 12.41 6.69
C GLN A 259 -5.28 12.37 8.20
N TYR A 260 -6.08 13.17 8.92
CA TYR A 260 -6.08 13.20 10.38
C TYR A 260 -6.41 11.83 10.98
N LEU A 261 -7.47 11.17 10.48
CA LEU A 261 -7.87 9.84 10.94
C LEU A 261 -6.82 8.79 10.59
N THR A 262 -6.22 8.87 9.39
CA THR A 262 -5.11 7.98 8.99
C THR A 262 -3.91 8.13 9.92
N ALA A 263 -3.60 9.36 10.35
CA ALA A 263 -2.47 9.65 11.23
C ALA A 263 -2.60 9.05 12.65
N MET A 264 -3.81 8.72 13.08
CA MET A 264 -4.07 8.17 14.43
C MET A 264 -3.60 6.74 14.62
N ASP A 265 -3.16 6.07 13.57
CA ASP A 265 -2.65 4.69 13.63
C ASP A 265 -3.64 3.68 14.24
N ILE A 266 -4.94 3.86 13.98
CA ILE A 266 -5.97 2.89 14.38
C ILE A 266 -5.72 1.60 13.59
N PRO A 267 -5.63 0.43 14.25
CA PRO A 267 -5.34 -0.83 13.56
C PRO A 267 -6.30 -1.11 12.40
N MET A 268 -5.74 -1.37 11.22
CA MET A 268 -6.43 -1.59 9.94
C MET A 268 -7.15 -0.35 9.35
N VAL A 269 -7.18 0.79 10.01
CA VAL A 269 -7.71 2.04 9.46
C VAL A 269 -6.59 2.78 8.72
N GLY A 270 -6.39 2.41 7.45
CA GLY A 270 -5.51 3.14 6.53
C GLY A 270 -6.27 4.20 5.73
N SER A 271 -5.61 4.81 4.75
CA SER A 271 -6.19 5.88 3.92
C SER A 271 -7.52 5.49 3.25
N THR A 272 -7.66 4.25 2.78
CA THR A 272 -8.91 3.77 2.16
C THR A 272 -10.07 3.76 3.15
N ALA A 273 -9.87 3.16 4.32
CA ALA A 273 -10.91 3.12 5.37
C ALA A 273 -11.22 4.54 5.89
N SER A 274 -10.19 5.38 6.08
CA SER A 274 -10.36 6.78 6.49
C SER A 274 -11.18 7.58 5.47
N LYS A 275 -10.99 7.33 4.17
CA LYS A 275 -11.78 7.96 3.10
C LYS A 275 -13.27 7.56 3.19
N VAL A 276 -13.57 6.28 3.39
CA VAL A 276 -14.96 5.78 3.54
C VAL A 276 -15.63 6.41 4.78
N ILE A 277 -14.93 6.46 5.92
CA ILE A 277 -15.43 7.11 7.13
C ILE A 277 -15.67 8.61 6.86
N CYS A 278 -14.70 9.30 6.25
CA CYS A 278 -14.81 10.71 5.93
C CYS A 278 -16.02 11.01 5.02
N GLN A 279 -16.26 10.19 4.02
CA GLN A 279 -17.42 10.30 3.13
C GLN A 279 -18.74 10.10 3.89
N ARG A 280 -18.83 9.06 4.76
CA ARG A 280 -20.03 8.77 5.55
C ARG A 280 -20.41 9.91 6.47
N PHE A 281 -19.45 10.51 7.15
CA PHE A 281 -19.67 11.62 8.08
C PHE A 281 -19.48 12.99 7.43
N ARG A 282 -19.34 13.07 6.10
CA ARG A 282 -19.15 14.31 5.32
C ARG A 282 -18.08 15.22 5.92
N GLY A 283 -16.98 14.61 6.40
CA GLY A 283 -15.88 15.33 7.03
C GLY A 283 -16.20 15.95 8.40
N ASN A 284 -17.37 15.67 8.96
CA ASN A 284 -17.81 16.21 10.25
C ASN A 284 -17.23 15.37 11.41
N LEU A 285 -16.13 15.88 12.00
CA LEU A 285 -15.50 15.23 13.15
C LEU A 285 -16.45 15.07 14.34
N ALA A 286 -17.24 16.07 14.66
CA ALA A 286 -18.13 16.04 15.82
C ALA A 286 -19.22 14.98 15.67
N GLU A 287 -19.74 14.79 14.45
CA GLU A 287 -20.68 13.72 14.14
C GLU A 287 -20.00 12.34 14.27
N PHE A 288 -18.77 12.20 13.77
CA PHE A 288 -17.99 10.97 13.92
C PHE A 288 -17.70 10.66 15.38
N GLU A 289 -17.22 11.61 16.17
CA GLU A 289 -17.00 11.45 17.62
C GLU A 289 -18.27 11.02 18.34
N THR A 290 -19.40 11.64 18.03
CA THR A 290 -20.71 11.27 18.58
C THR A 290 -21.08 9.85 18.20
N ALA A 291 -20.87 9.46 16.94
CA ALA A 291 -21.16 8.12 16.44
C ALA A 291 -20.30 7.05 17.15
N VAL A 292 -18.99 7.32 17.35
CA VAL A 292 -18.11 6.44 18.10
C VAL A 292 -18.59 6.28 19.56
N CYS A 293 -18.94 7.37 20.23
CA CYS A 293 -19.46 7.35 21.60
C CYS A 293 -20.79 6.60 21.71
N GLN A 294 -21.62 6.65 20.68
CA GLN A 294 -22.92 5.97 20.62
C GLN A 294 -22.83 4.53 20.08
N SER A 295 -21.62 4.00 19.94
CA SER A 295 -21.39 2.63 19.45
C SER A 295 -21.96 2.40 18.04
N PHE A 296 -21.76 3.37 17.15
CA PHE A 296 -22.15 3.24 15.74
C PHE A 296 -21.61 1.96 15.12
N ASP A 297 -22.46 1.24 14.40
CA ASP A 297 -22.07 0.02 13.70
C ASP A 297 -21.34 0.34 12.40
N PHE A 298 -20.00 0.23 12.43
CA PHE A 298 -19.17 0.46 11.25
C PHE A 298 -19.28 -0.66 10.21
N THR A 299 -19.82 -1.84 10.53
CA THR A 299 -19.93 -2.94 9.56
C THR A 299 -20.90 -2.63 8.40
N GLN A 300 -21.77 -1.62 8.58
CA GLN A 300 -22.66 -1.14 7.51
C GLN A 300 -21.92 -0.32 6.43
N LEU A 301 -20.64 0.03 6.65
CA LEU A 301 -19.84 0.73 5.66
C LEU A 301 -19.24 -0.25 4.64
N PRO A 302 -19.04 0.17 3.37
CA PRO A 302 -18.41 -0.67 2.36
C PRO A 302 -17.03 -1.16 2.80
N ASP A 303 -16.76 -2.46 2.66
CA ASP A 303 -15.49 -3.13 2.99
C ASP A 303 -15.11 -3.11 4.49
N PHE A 304 -16.07 -2.80 5.39
CA PHE A 304 -15.86 -2.84 6.83
C PHE A 304 -16.42 -4.14 7.42
N GLY A 305 -15.52 -4.99 7.92
CA GLY A 305 -15.88 -6.19 8.70
C GLY A 305 -15.80 -5.96 10.21
N GLU A 306 -16.22 -6.99 10.96
CA GLU A 306 -16.22 -7.01 12.44
C GLU A 306 -14.87 -6.62 13.08
N THR A 307 -13.76 -7.01 12.44
CA THR A 307 -12.42 -6.70 12.97
C THR A 307 -12.15 -5.21 12.93
N LEU A 308 -12.49 -4.55 11.83
CA LEU A 308 -12.29 -3.10 11.69
C LEU A 308 -13.21 -2.32 12.63
N HIS A 309 -14.48 -2.72 12.71
CA HIS A 309 -15.46 -2.18 13.67
C HIS A 309 -14.92 -2.25 15.10
N ARG A 310 -14.49 -3.44 15.54
CA ARG A 310 -13.92 -3.63 16.89
C ARG A 310 -12.68 -2.78 17.14
N ASN A 311 -11.76 -2.71 16.17
CA ASN A 311 -10.52 -1.93 16.29
C ASN A 311 -10.80 -0.45 16.49
N ILE A 312 -11.76 0.12 15.75
CA ILE A 312 -12.14 1.53 15.91
C ILE A 312 -12.65 1.77 17.32
N HIS A 313 -13.61 0.98 17.79
CA HIS A 313 -14.17 1.16 19.12
C HIS A 313 -13.16 0.92 20.23
N GLN A 314 -12.31 -0.08 20.11
CA GLN A 314 -11.26 -0.33 21.10
C GLN A 314 -10.27 0.83 21.20
N TRP A 315 -9.88 1.38 20.04
CA TRP A 315 -8.95 2.50 20.00
C TRP A 315 -9.49 3.74 20.71
N PHE A 316 -10.74 4.10 20.46
CA PHE A 316 -11.39 5.25 21.08
C PHE A 316 -11.83 5.04 22.54
N ARG A 317 -11.89 3.79 23.01
CA ARG A 317 -12.12 3.48 24.46
C ARG A 317 -10.88 3.70 25.32
N SER A 318 -9.68 3.75 24.72
CA SER A 318 -8.45 4.06 25.43
C SER A 318 -8.42 5.55 25.79
N GLU A 319 -8.29 5.87 27.10
CA GLU A 319 -8.15 7.26 27.56
C GLU A 319 -6.91 7.93 26.95
N GLU A 320 -5.80 7.20 26.81
CA GLU A 320 -4.58 7.69 26.19
C GLU A 320 -4.81 8.08 24.75
N ASN A 321 -5.43 7.20 23.95
CA ASN A 321 -5.71 7.47 22.54
C ASN A 321 -6.70 8.64 22.38
N TRP A 322 -7.70 8.70 23.26
CA TRP A 322 -8.67 9.82 23.26
C TRP A 322 -7.98 11.15 23.59
N SER A 323 -7.03 11.15 24.54
CA SER A 323 -6.21 12.32 24.84
C SER A 323 -5.39 12.77 23.63
N ILE A 324 -4.68 11.82 22.97
CA ILE A 324 -3.92 12.09 21.73
C ILE A 324 -4.83 12.72 20.67
N TRP A 325 -6.00 12.12 20.43
CA TRP A 325 -6.99 12.62 19.48
C TRP A 325 -7.39 14.07 19.77
N THR A 326 -7.77 14.35 21.02
CA THR A 326 -8.29 15.66 21.40
C THR A 326 -7.21 16.74 21.48
N GLU A 327 -6.01 16.40 21.94
CA GLU A 327 -4.88 17.34 22.02
C GLU A 327 -4.36 17.71 20.64
N LEU A 328 -4.17 16.72 19.77
CA LEU A 328 -3.74 16.98 18.40
C LEU A 328 -4.77 17.82 17.63
N ARG A 329 -6.06 17.58 17.85
CA ARG A 329 -7.12 18.38 17.25
C ARG A 329 -7.05 19.87 17.58
N ARG A 330 -6.52 20.24 18.75
CA ARG A 330 -6.30 21.63 19.14
C ARG A 330 -5.16 22.30 18.39
N LEU A 331 -4.23 21.51 17.86
CA LEU A 331 -3.03 21.98 17.16
C LEU A 331 -3.23 22.07 15.64
N VAL A 332 -4.26 21.42 15.10
CA VAL A 332 -4.50 21.32 13.66
C VAL A 332 -5.85 21.90 13.28
N CYS A 333 -5.95 22.42 12.06
CA CYS A 333 -7.18 22.88 11.43
C CYS A 333 -7.62 21.85 10.39
N ILE A 334 -8.77 21.23 10.62
CA ILE A 334 -9.37 20.29 9.65
C ILE A 334 -10.09 21.10 8.58
N LYS A 335 -9.68 20.93 7.32
CA LYS A 335 -10.34 21.54 6.17
C LYS A 335 -11.78 21.10 6.10
N THR A 336 -12.66 22.04 5.74
CA THR A 336 -14.04 21.71 5.44
C THR A 336 -14.09 20.66 4.33
N TYR A 337 -14.81 19.58 4.57
CA TYR A 337 -15.02 18.52 3.59
C TYR A 337 -15.73 19.11 2.38
N GLN A 338 -15.09 18.97 1.25
CA GLN A 338 -15.76 19.19 -0.02
C GLN A 338 -16.07 17.81 -0.58
N PRO A 339 -17.35 17.41 -0.63
CA PRO A 339 -17.69 16.20 -1.36
C PRO A 339 -17.09 16.33 -2.76
N PRO A 340 -16.62 15.24 -3.36
CA PRO A 340 -16.26 15.25 -4.78
C PRO A 340 -17.41 15.96 -5.47
N ALA A 341 -17.12 17.07 -6.15
CA ALA A 341 -18.16 17.89 -6.73
C ALA A 341 -19.03 16.96 -7.57
N ALA A 342 -20.25 16.71 -7.12
CA ALA A 342 -21.31 16.30 -8.02
C ALA A 342 -21.42 17.50 -8.94
N SER A 343 -20.72 17.49 -10.06
CA SER A 343 -20.80 18.53 -11.05
C SER A 343 -22.25 18.50 -11.53
N THR A 344 -23.04 19.37 -10.97
CA THR A 344 -24.40 19.69 -11.42
C THR A 344 -24.37 20.47 -12.73
N ASP A 345 -23.21 20.47 -13.37
CA ASP A 345 -23.07 21.01 -14.71
C ASP A 345 -23.70 20.02 -15.69
N MET A 346 -24.84 20.36 -16.21
CA MET A 346 -25.61 19.58 -17.20
C MET A 346 -24.81 19.31 -18.50
N GLY A 347 -23.54 19.63 -18.54
CA GLY A 347 -22.62 19.45 -19.67
C GLY A 347 -21.41 18.55 -19.42
N ASN A 348 -21.13 18.16 -18.18
CA ASN A 348 -19.95 17.32 -17.90
C ASN A 348 -20.23 15.84 -18.18
N PRO A 349 -19.58 15.24 -19.21
CA PRO A 349 -19.86 13.87 -19.63
C PRO A 349 -19.33 12.80 -18.65
N PHE A 350 -18.59 13.20 -17.60
CA PHE A 350 -17.92 12.30 -16.69
C PHE A 350 -18.69 12.02 -15.39
N VAL A 351 -19.75 12.74 -15.11
CA VAL A 351 -20.55 12.57 -13.88
C VAL A 351 -21.08 11.14 -13.76
N GLY A 352 -20.78 10.49 -12.63
CA GLY A 352 -21.19 9.09 -12.38
C GLY A 352 -20.48 8.04 -13.23
N LYS A 353 -19.49 8.44 -14.04
CA LYS A 353 -18.69 7.55 -14.88
C LYS A 353 -17.46 7.03 -14.16
N THR A 354 -17.02 5.83 -14.50
CA THR A 354 -15.78 5.24 -14.00
C THR A 354 -14.67 5.47 -15.01
N LEU A 355 -13.64 6.23 -14.59
CA LEU A 355 -12.46 6.53 -15.39
C LEU A 355 -11.24 5.81 -14.83
N VAL A 356 -10.40 5.29 -15.70
CA VAL A 356 -9.11 4.68 -15.32
C VAL A 356 -8.00 5.42 -16.02
N VAL A 357 -6.87 5.63 -15.34
CA VAL A 357 -5.69 6.29 -15.91
C VAL A 357 -4.58 5.26 -16.14
N THR A 358 -3.92 5.36 -17.30
CA THR A 358 -2.71 4.61 -17.64
C THR A 358 -1.66 5.55 -18.23
N GLY A 359 -0.38 5.30 -17.93
CA GLY A 359 0.70 6.17 -18.36
C GLY A 359 0.81 7.46 -17.54
N LYS A 360 1.70 8.36 -17.97
CA LYS A 360 1.97 9.65 -17.35
C LYS A 360 1.07 10.73 -17.98
N VAL A 361 0.34 11.47 -17.13
CA VAL A 361 -0.55 12.57 -17.54
C VAL A 361 -0.03 13.86 -16.93
N GLU A 362 0.78 14.60 -17.66
CA GLU A 362 1.28 15.90 -17.19
C GLU A 362 0.17 16.97 -17.15
N PRO A 363 0.25 17.92 -16.20
CA PRO A 363 1.25 18.11 -15.14
C PRO A 363 0.95 17.33 -13.84
N TYR A 364 0.06 16.36 -13.87
CA TYR A 364 -0.46 15.68 -12.69
C TYR A 364 0.38 14.46 -12.30
N THR A 365 0.57 14.27 -11.00
CA THR A 365 0.94 12.95 -10.43
C THR A 365 -0.23 11.98 -10.58
N ARG A 366 0.01 10.67 -10.40
CA ARG A 366 -1.04 9.66 -10.49
C ARG A 366 -2.18 9.89 -9.49
N ASP A 367 -1.85 10.29 -8.28
CA ASP A 367 -2.86 10.62 -7.27
C ASP A 367 -3.55 11.96 -7.60
N GLY A 368 -2.81 12.91 -8.16
CA GLY A 368 -3.36 14.20 -8.60
C GLY A 368 -4.40 14.06 -9.72
N ILE A 369 -4.14 13.23 -10.74
CA ILE A 369 -5.11 12.99 -11.80
C ILE A 369 -6.33 12.20 -11.31
N ASN A 370 -6.16 11.26 -10.37
CA ASN A 370 -7.29 10.57 -9.75
C ASN A 370 -8.17 11.53 -8.94
N THR A 371 -7.57 12.43 -8.17
CA THR A 371 -8.29 13.50 -7.45
C THR A 371 -9.03 14.41 -8.42
N LYS A 372 -8.41 14.73 -9.57
CA LYS A 372 -9.05 15.51 -10.62
C LYS A 372 -10.28 14.82 -11.20
N ILE A 373 -10.18 13.52 -11.52
CA ILE A 373 -11.30 12.70 -11.98
C ILE A 373 -12.44 12.72 -10.97
N GLU A 374 -12.14 12.56 -9.68
CA GLU A 374 -13.13 12.60 -8.61
C GLU A 374 -13.78 13.99 -8.47
N SER A 375 -13.02 15.06 -8.69
CA SER A 375 -13.54 16.44 -8.68
C SER A 375 -14.54 16.72 -9.80
N LEU A 376 -14.48 15.95 -10.89
CA LEU A 376 -15.43 16.02 -12.00
C LEU A 376 -16.70 15.17 -11.76
N GLY A 377 -16.88 14.62 -10.56
CA GLY A 377 -18.03 13.75 -10.23
C GLY A 377 -17.93 12.34 -10.80
N ALA A 378 -16.73 11.93 -11.25
CA ALA A 378 -16.44 10.60 -11.75
C ALA A 378 -15.77 9.71 -10.69
N HIS A 379 -15.74 8.39 -10.92
CA HIS A 379 -15.01 7.44 -10.07
C HIS A 379 -13.66 7.10 -10.67
N ALA A 380 -12.57 7.36 -9.93
CA ALA A 380 -11.23 6.95 -10.33
C ALA A 380 -10.99 5.46 -10.04
N GLY A 381 -10.93 4.64 -11.11
CA GLY A 381 -10.68 3.21 -11.00
C GLY A 381 -9.18 2.88 -11.02
N SER A 382 -8.76 1.93 -10.18
CA SER A 382 -7.38 1.44 -10.17
C SER A 382 -7.07 0.46 -11.30
N SER A 383 -8.08 -0.21 -11.87
CA SER A 383 -7.96 -1.20 -12.94
C SER A 383 -9.07 -1.04 -13.98
N VAL A 384 -8.74 -1.35 -15.24
CA VAL A 384 -9.72 -1.34 -16.34
C VAL A 384 -10.62 -2.56 -16.22
N SER A 385 -11.93 -2.34 -16.22
CA SER A 385 -12.96 -3.37 -16.15
C SER A 385 -14.14 -2.97 -17.05
N SER A 386 -15.11 -3.86 -17.25
CA SER A 386 -16.32 -3.56 -18.01
C SER A 386 -17.22 -2.47 -17.38
N LYS A 387 -16.92 -2.07 -16.13
CA LYS A 387 -17.55 -0.92 -15.46
C LYS A 387 -16.80 0.37 -15.76
N THR A 388 -15.67 0.31 -16.47
CA THR A 388 -14.89 1.48 -16.85
C THR A 388 -15.56 2.09 -18.09
N ASP A 389 -15.93 3.35 -17.98
CA ASP A 389 -16.53 4.09 -19.09
C ASP A 389 -15.46 4.71 -19.99
N TYR A 390 -14.35 5.16 -19.41
CA TYR A 390 -13.26 5.82 -20.14
C TYR A 390 -11.89 5.39 -19.61
N LEU A 391 -10.93 5.27 -20.52
CA LEU A 391 -9.52 5.16 -20.18
C LEU A 391 -8.79 6.44 -20.59
N ILE A 392 -8.17 7.14 -19.66
CA ILE A 392 -7.26 8.25 -19.96
C ILE A 392 -5.87 7.65 -20.20
N CYS A 393 -5.36 7.85 -21.41
CA CYS A 393 -4.11 7.25 -21.87
C CYS A 393 -3.04 8.34 -22.00
N GLY A 394 -2.18 8.46 -21.00
CA GLY A 394 -0.99 9.31 -21.03
C GLY A 394 0.22 8.64 -21.68
N GLU A 395 1.39 9.28 -21.57
CA GLU A 395 2.65 8.75 -22.11
C GLU A 395 3.07 7.46 -21.40
N ASN A 396 3.71 6.55 -22.17
CA ASN A 396 4.14 5.24 -21.67
C ASN A 396 3.00 4.41 -21.06
N ALA A 397 1.88 4.37 -21.74
CA ALA A 397 0.70 3.60 -21.34
C ALA A 397 1.03 2.11 -21.28
N GLY A 398 0.77 1.49 -20.10
CA GLY A 398 1.01 0.06 -19.87
C GLY A 398 -0.18 -0.82 -20.28
N SER A 399 -0.24 -2.03 -19.74
CA SER A 399 -1.22 -3.10 -20.04
C SER A 399 -2.71 -2.69 -19.95
N LYS A 400 -3.02 -1.60 -19.28
CA LYS A 400 -4.39 -1.07 -19.17
C LYS A 400 -4.94 -0.56 -20.51
N LEU A 401 -4.06 -0.09 -21.41
CA LEU A 401 -4.46 0.39 -22.73
C LEU A 401 -4.98 -0.77 -23.59
N ALA A 402 -4.22 -1.85 -23.68
CA ALA A 402 -4.63 -3.06 -24.40
C ALA A 402 -5.97 -3.59 -23.87
N LYS A 403 -6.12 -3.61 -22.55
CA LYS A 403 -7.35 -4.07 -21.88
C LYS A 403 -8.55 -3.15 -22.15
N ALA A 404 -8.34 -1.85 -22.27
CA ALA A 404 -9.41 -0.91 -22.62
C ALA A 404 -9.85 -1.06 -24.07
N GLN A 405 -8.90 -1.29 -24.98
CA GLN A 405 -9.16 -1.59 -26.39
C GLN A 405 -9.95 -2.88 -26.54
N GLU A 406 -9.56 -3.94 -25.80
CA GLU A 406 -10.24 -5.23 -25.78
C GLU A 406 -11.68 -5.12 -25.28
N LEU A 407 -11.92 -4.30 -24.26
CA LEU A 407 -13.25 -4.09 -23.67
C LEU A 407 -14.09 -3.06 -24.44
N GLY A 408 -13.59 -2.50 -25.54
CA GLY A 408 -14.28 -1.46 -26.29
C GLY A 408 -14.52 -0.18 -25.47
N ILE A 409 -13.68 0.05 -24.44
CA ILE A 409 -13.77 1.23 -23.58
C ILE A 409 -13.25 2.43 -24.37
N LYS A 410 -13.95 3.52 -24.28
CA LYS A 410 -13.54 4.75 -24.95
C LYS A 410 -12.23 5.26 -24.35
N ILE A 411 -11.19 5.32 -25.18
CA ILE A 411 -9.87 5.82 -24.81
C ILE A 411 -9.84 7.30 -25.09
N LEU A 412 -9.36 8.08 -24.14
CA LEU A 412 -9.17 9.51 -24.24
C LEU A 412 -7.70 9.83 -24.11
N SER A 413 -7.17 10.70 -24.97
CA SER A 413 -5.90 11.36 -24.69
C SER A 413 -6.05 12.32 -23.49
N PRO A 414 -4.95 12.74 -22.83
CA PRO A 414 -5.02 13.77 -21.80
C PRO A 414 -5.72 15.04 -22.29
N ASP A 415 -5.41 15.51 -23.48
CA ASP A 415 -6.01 16.72 -24.07
C ASP A 415 -7.52 16.56 -24.34
N GLU A 416 -7.94 15.36 -24.79
CA GLU A 416 -9.36 15.07 -24.98
C GLU A 416 -10.10 15.04 -23.65
N PHE A 417 -9.46 14.47 -22.61
CA PHE A 417 -10.02 14.43 -21.25
C PHE A 417 -10.20 15.84 -20.70
N PHE A 418 -9.15 16.70 -20.74
CA PHE A 418 -9.24 18.07 -20.22
C PHE A 418 -10.23 18.92 -21.03
N ARG A 419 -10.24 18.80 -22.34
CA ARG A 419 -11.23 19.50 -23.19
C ARG A 419 -12.67 19.07 -22.88
N MET A 420 -12.93 17.77 -22.68
CA MET A 420 -14.25 17.27 -22.27
C MET A 420 -14.61 17.67 -20.84
N ALA A 421 -13.61 17.91 -19.99
CA ALA A 421 -13.78 18.44 -18.64
C ALA A 421 -14.04 19.96 -18.60
N GLY A 422 -14.02 20.64 -19.77
CA GLY A 422 -14.23 22.08 -19.86
C GLY A 422 -12.99 22.93 -19.57
N GLU A 423 -11.79 22.32 -19.59
CA GLU A 423 -10.52 23.02 -19.39
C GLU A 423 -9.80 23.25 -20.72
N SER A 424 -9.32 24.46 -20.93
CA SER A 424 -8.41 24.78 -22.04
C SER A 424 -7.02 24.30 -21.65
N VAL A 425 -6.40 23.45 -22.49
CA VAL A 425 -5.01 23.02 -22.36
C VAL A 425 -4.07 24.15 -22.73
#